data_39aaf76246de4711b54f48523996ae91
#
_entry.id   39aaf76246de4711b54f48523996ae91
#
_cell.length_a   1.000
_cell.length_b   1.000
_cell.length_c   1.000
_cell.angle_alpha   90.00
_cell.angle_beta   90.00
_cell.angle_gamma   90.00
#
_symmetry.space_group_name_H-M   'P 1'
#
loop_
_entity.id
_entity.type
_entity.pdbx_description
1 polymer ?
#
loop_
_entity_poly.entity_id
_entity_poly.type
_entity_poly.pdbx_seq_one_letter_code
_entity_poly.pdbx_strand_id
1 'polypeptide(L)'
;VFEIITPRVVVAAADENMTIEEFRKNEKFVNFSRIPIFDGDIEHITGYVYTKNVLEKLTGSDRQLPLKDFKREILVVNDTKPLISLWELFIEKKEHISIIINEYGGFDGIVTLEDILETLLGMEIVDEKDDIVDMQKYARERWKLRQGKF
;
A
#
# COMPACT_ATOMS: atom_id res chain seq x y z
N VAL A 1 -0.30 -5.13 13.57
CA VAL A 1 0.11 -4.67 12.22
C VAL A 1 1.35 -3.79 12.25
N PHE A 2 1.73 -3.34 13.40
CA PHE A 2 2.87 -2.40 13.56
C PHE A 2 4.17 -2.89 12.93
N GLU A 3 4.46 -4.19 13.04
CA GLU A 3 5.71 -4.79 12.55
C GLU A 3 5.83 -4.86 11.02
N ILE A 4 4.70 -4.79 10.30
CA ILE A 4 4.68 -4.95 8.85
C ILE A 4 4.32 -3.66 8.12
N ILE A 5 4.19 -2.56 8.85
CA ILE A 5 3.80 -1.28 8.30
C ILE A 5 4.93 -0.70 7.42
N THR A 6 4.55 -0.17 6.26
CA THR A 6 5.45 0.68 5.48
C THR A 6 5.32 2.09 6.06
N PRO A 7 6.40 2.62 6.70
CA PRO A 7 6.31 3.91 7.40
C PRO A 7 5.97 5.07 6.47
N ARG A 8 5.25 6.06 6.98
CA ARG A 8 4.81 7.23 6.21
C ARG A 8 5.92 7.92 5.43
N VAL A 9 7.13 7.95 5.99
CA VAL A 9 8.27 8.64 5.37
C VAL A 9 8.73 8.00 4.07
N VAL A 10 8.39 6.74 3.82
CA VAL A 10 8.74 6.02 2.59
C VAL A 10 7.53 5.69 1.72
N VAL A 11 6.33 6.08 2.14
CA VAL A 11 5.12 5.84 1.36
C VAL A 11 5.10 6.76 0.13
N ALA A 12 4.86 6.18 -1.04
CA ALA A 12 4.61 6.94 -2.24
C ALA A 12 3.15 7.40 -2.21
N ALA A 13 2.91 8.67 -1.90
CA ALA A 13 1.58 9.27 -1.87
C ALA A 13 1.56 10.52 -2.74
N ALA A 14 0.44 10.80 -3.36
CA ALA A 14 0.29 11.92 -4.28
C ALA A 14 -0.83 12.86 -3.82
N ASP A 15 -0.69 14.15 -4.13
CA ASP A 15 -1.76 15.11 -3.88
C ASP A 15 -2.95 14.80 -4.78
N GLU A 16 -4.16 14.82 -4.23
CA GLU A 16 -5.38 14.50 -4.99
C GLU A 16 -5.67 15.49 -6.12
N ASN A 17 -5.09 16.68 -6.06
CA ASN A 17 -5.24 17.71 -7.10
C ASN A 17 -4.17 17.62 -8.19
N MET A 18 -3.19 16.75 -8.03
CA MET A 18 -2.21 16.47 -9.07
C MET A 18 -2.90 15.98 -10.33
N THR A 19 -2.47 16.43 -11.50
CA THR A 19 -3.05 15.97 -12.76
C THR A 19 -2.51 14.59 -13.13
N ILE A 20 -3.26 13.87 -13.95
CA ILE A 20 -2.81 12.55 -14.42
C ILE A 20 -1.53 12.65 -15.26
N GLU A 21 -1.33 13.76 -15.96
CA GLU A 21 -0.09 14.00 -16.72
C GLU A 21 1.12 14.16 -15.79
N GLU A 22 0.97 14.89 -14.69
CA GLU A 22 2.02 15.04 -13.69
C GLU A 22 2.33 13.70 -12.99
N PHE A 23 1.29 12.91 -12.71
CA PHE A 23 1.41 11.59 -12.11
C PHE A 23 2.26 10.67 -12.99
N ARG A 24 1.98 10.65 -14.29
CA ARG A 24 2.70 9.80 -15.25
C ARG A 24 4.20 10.08 -15.29
N LYS A 25 4.58 11.33 -15.11
CA LYS A 25 5.98 11.76 -15.20
C LYS A 25 6.82 11.30 -14.01
N ASN A 26 6.20 10.87 -12.92
CA ASN A 26 6.90 10.47 -11.73
C ASN A 26 7.00 8.93 -11.67
N GLU A 27 8.20 8.40 -11.91
CA GLU A 27 8.47 6.96 -11.88
C GLU A 27 8.13 6.33 -10.53
N LYS A 28 8.25 7.09 -9.44
CA LYS A 28 7.90 6.63 -8.10
C LYS A 28 6.46 6.17 -8.02
N PHE A 29 5.54 6.87 -8.69
CA PHE A 29 4.13 6.52 -8.67
C PHE A 29 3.80 5.35 -9.60
N VAL A 30 4.33 5.38 -10.82
CA VAL A 30 3.94 4.39 -11.84
C VAL A 30 4.44 2.98 -11.53
N ASN A 31 5.40 2.84 -10.62
CA ASN A 31 5.94 1.54 -10.21
C ASN A 31 5.07 0.82 -9.18
N PHE A 32 4.07 1.49 -8.61
CA PHE A 32 3.16 0.88 -7.64
C PHE A 32 1.75 0.78 -8.20
N SER A 33 1.06 -0.30 -7.90
CA SER A 33 -0.30 -0.53 -8.39
C SER A 33 -1.33 0.40 -7.75
N ARG A 34 -1.10 0.78 -6.50
CA ARG A 34 -2.03 1.61 -5.73
C ARG A 34 -1.26 2.71 -5.03
N ILE A 35 -1.73 3.94 -5.21
CA ILE A 35 -1.10 5.12 -4.63
C ILE A 35 -2.10 5.84 -3.74
N PRO A 36 -1.83 5.94 -2.43
CA PRO A 36 -2.65 6.79 -1.55
C PRO A 36 -2.61 8.24 -2.03
N ILE A 37 -3.72 8.93 -1.92
CA ILE A 37 -3.80 10.35 -2.26
C ILE A 37 -4.26 11.15 -1.05
N PHE A 38 -3.83 12.40 -1.00
CA PHE A 38 -4.08 13.28 0.14
C PHE A 38 -4.57 14.65 -0.32
N ASP A 39 -5.20 15.38 0.58
CA ASP A 39 -5.66 16.75 0.35
C ASP A 39 -4.71 17.72 1.06
N GLY A 40 -3.77 18.28 0.31
CA GLY A 40 -2.83 19.30 0.77
C GLY A 40 -1.68 18.80 1.64
N ASP A 41 -1.96 17.96 2.61
CA ASP A 41 -0.99 17.41 3.56
C ASP A 41 -1.11 15.90 3.61
N ILE A 42 0.02 15.21 3.67
CA ILE A 42 0.06 13.74 3.73
C ILE A 42 -0.68 13.17 4.95
N GLU A 43 -0.87 13.97 6.00
CA GLU A 43 -1.70 13.57 7.15
C GLU A 43 -3.17 13.40 6.78
N HIS A 44 -3.61 14.01 5.69
CA HIS A 44 -5.01 13.99 5.23
C HIS A 44 -5.18 13.06 4.03
N ILE A 45 -4.96 11.77 4.25
CA ILE A 45 -5.22 10.76 3.22
C ILE A 45 -6.72 10.68 2.98
N THR A 46 -7.14 10.88 1.73
CA THR A 46 -8.55 10.90 1.35
C THR A 46 -9.01 9.65 0.61
N GLY A 47 -8.06 8.85 0.13
CA GLY A 47 -8.37 7.64 -0.62
C GLY A 47 -7.11 7.13 -1.31
N TYR A 48 -7.30 6.36 -2.38
CA TYR A 48 -6.19 5.93 -3.22
C TYR A 48 -6.63 5.90 -4.68
N VAL A 49 -5.65 5.89 -5.58
CA VAL A 49 -5.90 5.68 -7.01
C VAL A 49 -5.23 4.38 -7.44
N TYR A 50 -5.88 3.72 -8.38
CA TYR A 50 -5.34 2.54 -9.05
C TYR A 50 -4.52 3.03 -10.24
N THR A 51 -3.21 2.83 -10.20
CA THR A 51 -2.29 3.36 -11.22
C THR A 51 -2.73 2.99 -12.64
N LYS A 52 -3.17 1.76 -12.83
CA LYS A 52 -3.67 1.29 -14.13
C LYS A 52 -4.81 2.16 -14.66
N ASN A 53 -5.77 2.53 -13.80
CA ASN A 53 -6.90 3.36 -14.21
C ASN A 53 -6.45 4.75 -14.64
N VAL A 54 -5.50 5.32 -13.91
CA VAL A 54 -4.94 6.64 -14.24
C VAL A 54 -4.23 6.60 -15.60
N LEU A 55 -3.37 5.59 -15.80
CA LEU A 55 -2.60 5.47 -17.04
C LEU A 55 -3.49 5.20 -18.25
N GLU A 56 -4.56 4.47 -18.10
CA GLU A 56 -5.52 4.21 -19.18
C GLU A 56 -6.17 5.51 -19.67
N LYS A 57 -6.40 6.47 -18.79
CA LYS A 57 -7.02 7.76 -19.15
C LYS A 57 -6.08 8.68 -19.92
N LEU A 58 -4.78 8.42 -19.88
CA LEU A 58 -3.81 9.21 -20.65
C LEU A 58 -3.96 9.04 -22.18
N THR A 59 -4.64 7.98 -22.62
CA THR A 59 -4.94 7.78 -24.03
C THR A 59 -6.07 8.71 -24.52
N GLY A 60 -6.80 9.33 -23.60
CA GLY A 60 -7.85 10.29 -23.90
C GLY A 60 -7.33 11.67 -24.19
N SER A 61 -8.25 12.58 -24.51
CA SER A 61 -7.93 13.97 -24.88
C SER A 61 -7.65 14.87 -23.68
N ASP A 62 -8.13 14.51 -22.47
CA ASP A 62 -7.98 15.36 -21.29
C ASP A 62 -6.96 14.75 -20.31
N ARG A 63 -5.73 15.27 -20.38
CA ARG A 63 -4.62 14.86 -19.51
C ARG A 63 -4.50 15.73 -18.25
N GLN A 64 -5.37 16.71 -18.11
CA GLN A 64 -5.36 17.63 -16.97
C GLN A 64 -6.35 17.24 -15.88
N LEU A 65 -6.98 16.09 -15.99
CA LEU A 65 -7.88 15.58 -14.96
C LEU A 65 -7.10 15.37 -13.65
N PRO A 66 -7.67 15.78 -12.51
CA PRO A 66 -7.01 15.56 -11.22
C PRO A 66 -7.17 14.12 -10.76
N LEU A 67 -6.22 13.64 -9.97
CA LEU A 67 -6.24 12.27 -9.41
C LEU A 67 -7.52 12.00 -8.63
N LYS A 68 -8.08 13.00 -7.95
CA LYS A 68 -9.31 12.81 -7.16
C LYS A 68 -10.49 12.30 -7.96
N ASP A 69 -10.51 12.52 -9.30
CA ASP A 69 -11.56 11.99 -10.16
C ASP A 69 -11.51 10.45 -10.28
N PHE A 70 -10.40 9.84 -9.87
CA PHE A 70 -10.18 8.38 -9.89
C PHE A 70 -10.12 7.80 -8.48
N LYS A 71 -10.45 8.58 -7.50
CA LYS A 71 -10.32 8.23 -6.08
C LYS A 71 -11.21 7.04 -5.71
N ARG A 72 -10.59 6.09 -5.01
CA ARG A 72 -11.27 4.95 -4.38
C ARG A 72 -11.17 5.09 -2.88
N GLU A 73 -12.17 4.57 -2.19
CA GLU A 73 -12.17 4.55 -0.73
C GLU A 73 -11.05 3.64 -0.21
N ILE A 74 -10.27 4.15 0.75
CA ILE A 74 -9.18 3.39 1.35
C ILE A 74 -9.57 2.94 2.76
N LEU A 75 -9.20 1.70 3.13
CA LEU A 75 -9.42 1.21 4.48
C LEU A 75 -8.54 1.97 5.47
N VAL A 76 -9.13 2.35 6.60
CA VAL A 76 -8.43 3.01 7.71
C VAL A 76 -8.41 2.04 8.87
N VAL A 77 -7.22 1.71 9.36
CA VAL A 77 -7.03 0.69 10.38
C VAL A 77 -6.15 1.24 11.49
N ASN A 78 -6.52 0.96 12.73
CA ASN A 78 -5.73 1.34 13.89
C ASN A 78 -4.50 0.44 14.00
N ASP A 79 -3.37 1.00 14.47
CA ASP A 79 -2.10 0.29 14.60
C ASP A 79 -2.14 -0.89 15.60
N THR A 80 -3.13 -0.91 16.50
CA THR A 80 -3.32 -1.98 17.46
C THR A 80 -4.06 -3.19 16.90
N LYS A 81 -4.61 -3.10 15.69
CA LYS A 81 -5.38 -4.19 15.10
C LYS A 81 -4.50 -5.42 14.86
N PRO A 82 -4.93 -6.62 15.30
CA PRO A 82 -4.18 -7.84 15.05
C PRO A 82 -4.06 -8.14 13.54
N LEU A 83 -2.95 -8.75 13.16
CA LEU A 83 -2.66 -9.08 11.75
C LEU A 83 -3.75 -9.95 11.12
N ILE A 84 -4.22 -10.97 11.83
CA ILE A 84 -5.28 -11.86 11.34
C ILE A 84 -6.57 -11.10 11.09
N SER A 85 -6.92 -10.16 11.97
CA SER A 85 -8.12 -9.34 11.81
C SER A 85 -8.02 -8.45 10.58
N LEU A 86 -6.84 -7.92 10.30
CA LEU A 86 -6.60 -7.12 9.10
C LEU A 86 -6.71 -7.98 7.83
N TRP A 87 -6.17 -9.20 7.87
CA TRP A 87 -6.30 -10.16 6.79
C TRP A 87 -7.78 -10.44 6.47
N GLU A 88 -8.58 -10.72 7.50
CA GLU A 88 -10.02 -10.97 7.36
C GLU A 88 -10.74 -9.77 6.76
N LEU A 89 -10.37 -8.55 7.20
CA LEU A 89 -10.95 -7.32 6.69
C LEU A 89 -10.64 -7.12 5.20
N PHE A 90 -9.41 -7.36 4.79
CA PHE A 90 -9.03 -7.27 3.37
C PHE A 90 -9.82 -8.24 2.50
N ILE A 91 -9.98 -9.48 2.97
CA ILE A 91 -10.75 -10.50 2.24
C ILE A 91 -12.23 -10.09 2.16
N GLU A 92 -12.81 -9.67 3.26
CA GLU A 92 -14.21 -9.25 3.33
C GLU A 92 -14.50 -8.06 2.41
N LYS A 93 -13.66 -7.05 2.45
CA LYS A 93 -13.82 -5.82 1.67
C LYS A 93 -13.26 -5.91 0.25
N LYS A 94 -12.55 -6.99 -0.07
CA LYS A 94 -11.87 -7.18 -1.36
C LYS A 94 -10.91 -6.02 -1.67
N GLU A 95 -10.19 -5.58 -0.65
CA GLU A 95 -9.22 -4.51 -0.76
C GLU A 95 -7.80 -5.03 -0.64
N HIS A 96 -6.83 -4.25 -1.10
CA HIS A 96 -5.42 -4.63 -1.14
C HIS A 96 -4.52 -3.65 -0.40
N ILE A 97 -5.05 -2.54 0.07
CA ILE A 97 -4.27 -1.51 0.74
C ILE A 97 -5.09 -0.86 1.87
N SER A 98 -4.42 -0.55 2.96
CA SER A 98 -5.01 0.20 4.06
C SER A 98 -4.02 1.24 4.55
N ILE A 99 -4.53 2.35 5.08
CA ILE A 99 -3.71 3.26 5.88
C ILE A 99 -3.81 2.86 7.34
N ILE A 100 -2.71 3.05 8.04
CA ILE A 100 -2.62 2.74 9.46
C ILE A 100 -2.55 4.06 10.23
N ILE A 101 -3.40 4.18 11.23
CA ILE A 101 -3.43 5.36 12.10
C ILE A 101 -3.08 4.96 13.53
N ASN A 102 -2.48 5.88 14.25
CA ASN A 102 -2.16 5.70 15.66
C ASN A 102 -3.35 6.09 16.54
N GLU A 103 -3.17 5.97 17.87
CA GLU A 103 -4.22 6.29 18.83
C GLU A 103 -4.66 7.76 18.81
N TYR A 104 -3.84 8.64 18.25
CA TYR A 104 -4.16 10.07 18.11
C TYR A 104 -4.76 10.41 16.74
N GLY A 105 -5.01 9.41 15.90
CA GLY A 105 -5.53 9.60 14.54
C GLY A 105 -4.48 10.01 13.51
N GLY A 106 -3.21 10.01 13.89
CA GLY A 106 -2.11 10.36 12.98
C GLY A 106 -1.81 9.23 11.98
N PHE A 107 -1.42 9.63 10.76
CA PHE A 107 -1.05 8.69 9.71
C PHE A 107 0.35 8.11 9.95
N ASP A 108 0.44 6.82 10.25
CA ASP A 108 1.70 6.12 10.51
C ASP A 108 2.30 5.47 9.27
N GLY A 109 1.47 5.05 8.33
CA GLY A 109 1.93 4.37 7.15
C GLY A 109 0.85 3.52 6.50
N ILE A 110 1.26 2.58 5.66
CA ILE A 110 0.34 1.69 4.93
C ILE A 110 0.69 0.24 5.17
N VAL A 111 -0.31 -0.63 4.97
CA VAL A 111 -0.13 -2.07 4.90
C VAL A 111 -0.83 -2.56 3.63
N THR A 112 -0.16 -3.40 2.87
CA THR A 112 -0.74 -4.03 1.68
C THR A 112 -1.08 -5.48 1.93
N LEU A 113 -1.98 -6.04 1.13
CA LEU A 113 -2.35 -7.45 1.20
C LEU A 113 -1.12 -8.35 1.01
N GLU A 114 -0.21 -7.98 0.11
CA GLU A 114 1.01 -8.76 -0.15
C GLU A 114 1.91 -8.83 1.08
N ASP A 115 2.03 -7.73 1.84
CA ASP A 115 2.82 -7.69 3.08
C ASP A 115 2.25 -8.67 4.11
N ILE A 116 0.93 -8.72 4.23
CA ILE A 116 0.25 -9.64 5.14
C ILE A 116 0.49 -11.09 4.72
N LEU A 117 0.32 -11.38 3.44
CA LEU A 117 0.52 -12.74 2.90
C LEU A 117 1.93 -13.24 3.19
N GLU A 118 2.94 -12.44 2.92
CA GLU A 118 4.32 -12.82 3.16
C GLU A 118 4.60 -13.05 4.64
N THR A 119 4.04 -12.23 5.50
CA THR A 119 4.21 -12.37 6.95
C THR A 119 3.53 -13.64 7.46
N LEU A 120 2.29 -13.90 7.03
CA LEU A 120 1.56 -15.09 7.44
C LEU A 120 2.22 -16.38 6.96
N LEU A 121 2.73 -16.41 5.73
CA LEU A 121 3.46 -17.54 5.19
C LEU A 121 4.76 -17.78 5.97
N GLY A 122 5.46 -16.72 6.32
CA GLY A 122 6.65 -16.80 7.15
C GLY A 122 6.37 -17.37 8.55
N MET A 123 5.29 -16.95 9.16
CA MET A 123 4.85 -17.46 10.47
C MET A 123 4.46 -18.93 10.42
N GLU A 124 3.74 -19.35 9.38
CA GLU A 124 3.34 -20.74 9.18
C GLU A 124 4.54 -21.66 9.04
N ILE A 125 5.53 -21.25 8.27
CA ILE A 125 6.78 -22.02 8.10
C ILE A 125 7.51 -22.13 9.43
N VAL A 126 7.52 -21.07 10.23
CA VAL A 126 8.17 -21.04 11.55
C VAL A 126 7.55 -22.06 12.50
N ASP A 127 6.25 -22.26 12.47
CA ASP A 127 5.54 -23.17 13.38
C ASP A 127 5.75 -24.66 13.04
N GLU A 128 6.11 -25.00 11.82
CA GLU A 128 6.13 -26.38 11.35
C GLU A 128 7.51 -27.04 11.26
N LYS A 129 8.62 -26.28 11.33
CA LYS A 129 9.93 -26.80 10.92
C LYS A 129 11.09 -26.43 11.84
N ASP A 130 12.00 -27.36 12.03
CA ASP A 130 13.27 -27.17 12.76
C ASP A 130 14.30 -26.34 11.97
N ASP A 131 14.16 -26.24 10.66
CA ASP A 131 15.02 -25.47 9.76
C ASP A 131 14.45 -24.06 9.45
N ILE A 132 13.76 -23.54 10.40
CA ILE A 132 13.07 -22.25 10.36
C ILE A 132 13.94 -21.09 9.86
N VAL A 133 15.19 -21.03 10.35
CA VAL A 133 16.10 -19.92 10.03
C VAL A 133 16.38 -19.84 8.53
N ASP A 134 16.59 -20.98 7.89
CA ASP A 134 16.88 -21.06 6.47
C ASP A 134 15.66 -20.65 5.62
N MET A 135 14.46 -21.07 6.05
CA MET A 135 13.22 -20.72 5.35
C MET A 135 12.90 -19.25 5.48
N GLN A 136 13.10 -18.67 6.64
CA GLN A 136 12.91 -17.24 6.85
C GLN A 136 13.89 -16.43 6.02
N LYS A 137 15.15 -16.85 5.97
CA LYS A 137 16.18 -16.21 5.16
C LYS A 137 15.80 -16.23 3.69
N TYR A 138 15.33 -17.38 3.21
CA TYR A 138 14.89 -17.54 1.82
C TYR A 138 13.72 -16.61 1.48
N ALA A 139 12.73 -16.54 2.35
CA ALA A 139 11.57 -15.67 2.17
C ALA A 139 11.97 -14.19 2.12
N ARG A 140 12.89 -13.76 3.01
CA ARG A 140 13.41 -12.40 3.02
C ARG A 140 14.21 -12.06 1.76
N GLU A 141 15.01 -12.99 1.27
CA GLU A 141 15.78 -12.81 0.04
C GLU A 141 14.86 -12.64 -1.17
N ARG A 142 13.81 -13.45 -1.26
CA ARG A 142 12.81 -13.33 -2.33
C ARG A 142 12.06 -12.00 -2.25
N TRP A 143 11.73 -11.57 -1.08
CA TRP A 143 11.07 -10.29 -0.82
C TRP A 143 11.95 -9.12 -1.28
N LYS A 144 13.24 -9.15 -0.91
CA LYS A 144 14.21 -8.14 -1.35
C LYS A 144 14.37 -8.11 -2.87
N LEU A 145 14.40 -9.25 -3.51
CA LEU A 145 14.48 -9.34 -4.97
C LEU A 145 13.24 -8.73 -5.64
N ARG A 146 12.06 -8.96 -5.08
CA ARG A 146 10.84 -8.35 -5.60
C ARG A 146 10.83 -6.83 -5.41
N GLN A 147 11.29 -6.34 -4.28
CA GLN A 147 11.41 -4.90 -4.04
C GLN A 147 12.40 -4.25 -5.01
N GLY A 148 13.48 -4.94 -5.34
CA GLY A 148 14.46 -4.45 -6.29
C GLY A 148 13.95 -4.30 -7.72
N LYS A 149 12.78 -4.86 -8.03
CA LYS A 149 12.15 -4.78 -9.35
C LYS A 149 11.15 -3.62 -9.47
N PHE A 150 10.88 -2.95 -8.40
CA PHE A 150 9.91 -1.84 -8.40
C PHE A 150 10.63 -0.48 -8.50
#